data_c1c910f2461636beb259b91a6a47b313
#
_entry.id   c1c910f2461636beb259b91a6a47b313
#
_cell.length_a   1.000
_cell.length_b   1.000
_cell.length_c   1.000
_cell.angle_alpha   90.00
_cell.angle_beta   90.00
_cell.angle_gamma   90.00
#
_symmetry.space_group_name_H-M   'P 1'
#
loop_
_entity.id
_entity.type
_entity.pdbx_description
1 polymer ?
#
loop_
_entity_poly.entity_id
_entity_poly.type
_entity_poly.pdbx_seq_one_letter_code
_entity_poly.pdbx_strand_id
1 'polypeptide(L)'
;MRWATVALLLFLAGLVAQLNGAPEAMWWTLYLACYLGGGWGSAWAGAQALRNKALDVDLLMIAAAVGAVAIGQIFDGALLIVIFATSGALDDIATRHTAESVKGLLDLAPDQAVVVQGDGSERVVAASELVVGDRVVVRPGDRIPADGAVLSGASDVDQRSITGESMPVAKARGDEVFAGTVNGSGVLHLVVTRDPSQTVVARIVELVADASATKAKTQLFIEKIEQRYSLGMVAATLALIVIPLMFGADLRPGLLRAMTFMIVASPCAVVLATMPPLLSAIANAGRHGVLVKSAVVVERLADTSIVALDKTGTLTRGIPRLASVAPLDPNVVDARRLLQLAAAAEQSSEHPLGRAIVAEARRRGIAIPPAKDFRAVPGCGVHALVGNDFVEIASPQSYRGAPLAELAPLLSAGATAAIVLLDGVAIGVLGLTDQLRPDAVESVAAMAALTAAPPVLLTGDNGRAAWRVARNAGITDVRAALLPEQKVEVVRNLQAGGHQVLLVGDGVNDAPAMAAARAAVAMGAGADLTLQTADGVTIRDELHTIPTIIGLARQARRVVTVNLAIAATFIAVLVLWDLFGQLPLPLGVVGHEGSTVLVALNGMRLLTNRSWRAAASAAR
;
A
#
# COMPACT_ATOMS: atom_id res chain seq x y z
N MET A 1 2.46 -19.66 21.14
CA MET A 1 2.70 -20.98 20.57
C MET A 1 3.32 -22.00 21.54
N ARG A 2 4.53 -21.82 22.07
CA ARG A 2 5.20 -22.83 22.93
C ARG A 2 4.31 -23.30 24.09
N TRP A 3 3.67 -22.39 24.81
CA TRP A 3 2.81 -22.70 25.96
C TRP A 3 1.50 -23.40 25.56
N ALA A 4 0.87 -23.02 24.43
CA ALA A 4 -0.31 -23.71 23.89
C ALA A 4 0.01 -25.16 23.50
N THR A 5 1.16 -25.39 22.86
CA THR A 5 1.62 -26.75 22.53
C THR A 5 1.88 -27.58 23.80
N VAL A 6 2.52 -26.98 24.81
CA VAL A 6 2.76 -27.65 26.10
C VAL A 6 1.44 -27.99 26.79
N ALA A 7 0.48 -27.06 26.82
CA ALA A 7 -0.84 -27.30 27.41
C ALA A 7 -1.56 -28.44 26.68
N LEU A 8 -1.56 -28.48 25.36
CA LEU A 8 -2.15 -29.54 24.55
C LEU A 8 -1.50 -30.91 24.83
N LEU A 9 -0.16 -30.96 24.88
CA LEU A 9 0.55 -32.22 25.16
C LEU A 9 0.26 -32.74 26.58
N LEU A 10 0.21 -31.85 27.57
CA LEU A 10 -0.13 -32.20 28.96
C LEU A 10 -1.57 -32.68 29.06
N PHE A 11 -2.51 -32.05 28.36
CA PHE A 11 -3.90 -32.49 28.28
C PHE A 11 -4.02 -33.87 27.64
N LEU A 12 -3.38 -34.10 26.49
CA LEU A 12 -3.39 -35.41 25.83
C LEU A 12 -2.76 -36.52 26.69
N ALA A 13 -1.65 -36.20 27.37
CA ALA A 13 -1.03 -37.13 28.30
C ALA A 13 -1.97 -37.47 29.48
N GLY A 14 -2.67 -36.47 30.03
CA GLY A 14 -3.69 -36.64 31.05
C GLY A 14 -4.84 -37.50 30.59
N LEU A 15 -5.34 -37.25 29.37
CA LEU A 15 -6.41 -38.03 28.75
C LEU A 15 -6.01 -39.53 28.55
N VAL A 16 -4.81 -39.75 28.00
CA VAL A 16 -4.28 -41.11 27.80
C VAL A 16 -4.10 -41.81 29.15
N ALA A 17 -3.57 -41.14 30.16
CA ALA A 17 -3.44 -41.71 31.51
C ALA A 17 -4.80 -42.06 32.10
N GLN A 18 -5.79 -41.19 31.96
CA GLN A 18 -7.15 -41.43 32.46
C GLN A 18 -7.83 -42.59 31.73
N LEU A 19 -7.73 -42.70 30.40
CA LEU A 19 -8.31 -43.79 29.60
C LEU A 19 -7.64 -45.14 29.88
N ASN A 20 -6.36 -45.15 30.23
CA ASN A 20 -5.64 -46.39 30.59
C ASN A 20 -5.79 -46.78 32.09
N GLY A 21 -6.66 -46.10 32.84
CA GLY A 21 -6.90 -46.43 34.23
C GLY A 21 -5.74 -46.11 35.19
N ALA A 22 -4.90 -45.13 34.85
CA ALA A 22 -3.82 -44.67 35.72
C ALA A 22 -4.36 -44.09 37.06
N PRO A 23 -3.56 -44.09 38.14
CA PRO A 23 -3.96 -43.49 39.41
C PRO A 23 -4.49 -42.06 39.26
N GLU A 24 -5.57 -41.76 40.00
CA GLU A 24 -6.26 -40.47 39.93
C GLU A 24 -5.29 -39.27 40.10
N ALA A 25 -4.39 -39.36 41.04
CA ALA A 25 -3.39 -38.33 41.31
C ALA A 25 -2.50 -38.01 40.08
N MET A 26 -2.27 -39.01 39.20
CA MET A 26 -1.40 -38.81 38.02
C MET A 26 -2.09 -37.98 36.93
N TRP A 27 -3.31 -38.28 36.54
CA TRP A 27 -4.00 -37.50 35.51
C TRP A 27 -4.50 -36.16 36.08
N TRP A 28 -4.78 -36.05 37.39
CA TRP A 28 -5.02 -34.78 38.06
C TRP A 28 -3.83 -33.84 37.96
N THR A 29 -2.62 -34.32 38.26
CA THR A 29 -1.41 -33.51 38.18
C THR A 29 -1.13 -33.06 36.75
N LEU A 30 -1.38 -33.89 35.74
CA LEU A 30 -1.21 -33.53 34.32
C LEU A 30 -2.19 -32.44 33.88
N TYR A 31 -3.47 -32.56 34.29
CA TYR A 31 -4.45 -31.52 34.00
C TYR A 31 -4.17 -30.20 34.73
N LEU A 32 -3.75 -30.24 36.01
CA LEU A 32 -3.33 -29.04 36.74
C LEU A 32 -2.11 -28.39 36.11
N ALA A 33 -1.14 -29.17 35.64
CA ALA A 33 0.00 -28.63 34.88
C ALA A 33 -0.45 -27.98 33.56
N CYS A 34 -1.47 -28.55 32.89
CA CYS A 34 -2.10 -27.93 31.71
C CYS A 34 -2.73 -26.57 32.05
N TYR A 35 -3.43 -26.42 33.16
CA TYR A 35 -3.99 -25.17 33.63
C TYR A 35 -2.90 -24.10 33.82
N LEU A 36 -1.79 -24.47 34.45
CA LEU A 36 -0.67 -23.53 34.66
C LEU A 36 0.01 -23.15 33.35
N GLY A 37 0.26 -24.13 32.46
CA GLY A 37 0.93 -23.90 31.19
C GLY A 37 0.11 -23.10 30.19
N GLY A 38 -1.19 -23.42 30.05
CA GLY A 38 -2.08 -22.78 29.08
C GLY A 38 -2.82 -21.56 29.62
N GLY A 39 -3.13 -21.55 30.91
CA GLY A 39 -3.97 -20.50 31.52
C GLY A 39 -3.21 -19.25 31.99
N TRP A 40 -1.88 -19.32 32.14
CA TRP A 40 -1.10 -18.18 32.68
C TRP A 40 -1.24 -16.90 31.85
N GLY A 41 -1.19 -17.01 30.52
CA GLY A 41 -1.30 -15.86 29.61
C GLY A 41 -2.65 -15.17 29.73
N SER A 42 -3.74 -15.94 29.65
CA SER A 42 -5.10 -15.44 29.78
C SER A 42 -5.41 -14.94 31.19
N ALA A 43 -4.87 -15.58 32.24
CA ALA A 43 -5.02 -15.11 33.61
C ALA A 43 -4.37 -13.73 33.81
N TRP A 44 -3.19 -13.52 33.24
CA TRP A 44 -2.50 -12.24 33.28
C TRP A 44 -3.22 -11.16 32.48
N ALA A 45 -3.67 -11.48 31.25
CA ALA A 45 -4.46 -10.58 30.41
C ALA A 45 -5.77 -10.18 31.08
N GLY A 46 -6.51 -11.14 31.65
CA GLY A 46 -7.74 -10.90 32.40
C GLY A 46 -7.54 -10.05 33.63
N ALA A 47 -6.45 -10.26 34.40
CA ALA A 47 -6.10 -9.43 35.54
C ALA A 47 -5.76 -7.99 35.13
N GLN A 48 -5.09 -7.80 34.00
CA GLN A 48 -4.78 -6.49 33.46
C GLN A 48 -6.03 -5.76 32.93
N ALA A 49 -6.93 -6.48 32.27
CA ALA A 49 -8.22 -5.97 31.83
C ALA A 49 -9.08 -5.50 33.01
N LEU A 50 -9.15 -6.31 34.09
CA LEU A 50 -9.87 -5.96 35.32
C LEU A 50 -9.30 -4.68 35.96
N ARG A 51 -7.97 -4.54 35.98
CA ARG A 51 -7.30 -3.33 36.46
C ARG A 51 -7.67 -2.07 35.64
N ASN A 52 -7.92 -2.27 34.34
CA ASN A 52 -8.36 -1.21 33.41
C ASN A 52 -9.90 -1.05 33.39
N LYS A 53 -10.62 -1.68 34.33
CA LYS A 53 -12.09 -1.68 34.42
C LYS A 53 -12.78 -2.19 33.15
N ALA A 54 -12.12 -3.04 32.37
CA ALA A 54 -12.70 -3.76 31.24
C ALA A 54 -13.07 -5.18 31.65
N LEU A 55 -14.29 -5.61 31.32
CA LEU A 55 -14.69 -7.01 31.44
C LEU A 55 -14.23 -7.74 30.20
N ASP A 56 -13.27 -8.63 30.37
CA ASP A 56 -12.71 -9.44 29.32
C ASP A 56 -13.21 -10.88 29.42
N VAL A 57 -13.37 -11.53 28.26
CA VAL A 57 -13.77 -12.93 28.14
C VAL A 57 -12.73 -13.84 28.80
N ASP A 58 -11.45 -13.50 28.73
CA ASP A 58 -10.34 -14.24 29.33
C ASP A 58 -10.50 -14.39 30.85
N LEU A 59 -10.96 -13.33 31.53
CA LEU A 59 -11.20 -13.38 32.97
C LEU A 59 -12.29 -14.38 33.33
N LEU A 60 -13.40 -14.37 32.59
CA LEU A 60 -14.53 -15.29 32.83
C LEU A 60 -14.14 -16.73 32.56
N MET A 61 -13.34 -16.94 31.53
CA MET A 61 -12.83 -18.25 31.17
C MET A 61 -11.98 -18.84 32.29
N ILE A 62 -11.03 -18.07 32.85
CA ILE A 62 -10.21 -18.53 33.98
C ILE A 62 -11.09 -18.80 35.20
N ALA A 63 -12.08 -17.93 35.48
CA ALA A 63 -13.02 -18.15 36.58
C ALA A 63 -13.84 -19.44 36.38
N ALA A 64 -14.29 -19.71 35.17
CA ALA A 64 -15.01 -20.97 34.84
C ALA A 64 -14.10 -22.18 34.95
N ALA A 65 -12.86 -22.10 34.47
CA ALA A 65 -11.89 -23.20 34.58
C ALA A 65 -11.56 -23.53 36.05
N VAL A 66 -11.36 -22.49 36.89
CA VAL A 66 -11.17 -22.67 38.34
C VAL A 66 -12.43 -23.25 39.00
N GLY A 67 -13.63 -22.78 38.61
CA GLY A 67 -14.90 -23.30 39.06
C GLY A 67 -15.08 -24.78 38.71
N ALA A 68 -14.66 -25.20 37.52
CA ALA A 68 -14.68 -26.60 37.08
C ALA A 68 -13.81 -27.50 37.99
N VAL A 69 -12.61 -27.04 38.35
CA VAL A 69 -11.77 -27.78 39.33
C VAL A 69 -12.47 -27.90 40.69
N ALA A 70 -13.06 -26.79 41.18
CA ALA A 70 -13.73 -26.76 42.47
C ALA A 70 -14.90 -27.74 42.59
N ILE A 71 -15.59 -28.05 41.48
CA ILE A 71 -16.70 -29.06 41.43
C ILE A 71 -16.23 -30.46 40.98
N GLY A 72 -14.90 -30.69 40.90
CA GLY A 72 -14.32 -31.97 40.52
C GLY A 72 -14.34 -32.29 39.01
N GLN A 73 -14.62 -31.30 38.14
CA GLN A 73 -14.65 -31.42 36.68
C GLN A 73 -13.34 -30.92 36.06
N ILE A 74 -12.22 -31.48 36.53
CA ILE A 74 -10.87 -31.01 36.11
C ILE A 74 -10.62 -31.23 34.61
N PHE A 75 -11.19 -32.30 34.01
CA PHE A 75 -11.09 -32.58 32.58
C PHE A 75 -11.72 -31.46 31.73
N ASP A 76 -12.96 -31.08 32.06
CA ASP A 76 -13.69 -30.06 31.29
C ASP A 76 -13.03 -28.70 31.36
N GLY A 77 -12.50 -28.34 32.54
CA GLY A 77 -11.75 -27.10 32.68
C GLY A 77 -10.36 -27.14 32.00
N ALA A 78 -9.68 -28.30 32.00
CA ALA A 78 -8.44 -28.46 31.26
C ALA A 78 -8.67 -28.36 29.74
N LEU A 79 -9.77 -28.96 29.25
CA LEU A 79 -10.22 -28.83 27.87
C LEU A 79 -10.47 -27.37 27.51
N LEU A 80 -11.16 -26.61 28.38
CA LEU A 80 -11.39 -25.17 28.20
C LEU A 80 -10.07 -24.40 28.06
N ILE A 81 -9.10 -24.64 28.94
CA ILE A 81 -7.79 -23.98 28.89
C ILE A 81 -7.04 -24.30 27.57
N VAL A 82 -7.03 -25.56 27.15
CA VAL A 82 -6.38 -25.97 25.88
C VAL A 82 -6.99 -25.25 24.68
N ILE A 83 -8.32 -25.17 24.64
CA ILE A 83 -9.05 -24.54 23.55
C ILE A 83 -8.66 -23.08 23.43
N PHE A 84 -8.71 -22.34 24.52
CA PHE A 84 -8.38 -20.92 24.49
C PHE A 84 -6.89 -20.68 24.22
N ALA A 85 -6.00 -21.50 24.78
CA ALA A 85 -4.57 -21.40 24.48
C ALA A 85 -4.26 -21.70 22.99
N THR A 86 -4.99 -22.64 22.38
CA THR A 86 -4.84 -22.97 20.95
C THR A 86 -5.51 -21.94 20.05
N SER A 87 -6.69 -21.42 20.43
CA SER A 87 -7.37 -20.35 19.73
C SER A 87 -6.52 -19.06 19.69
N GLY A 88 -6.04 -18.62 20.83
CA GLY A 88 -5.14 -17.46 20.92
C GLY A 88 -3.84 -17.66 20.14
N ALA A 89 -3.30 -18.88 20.10
CA ALA A 89 -2.12 -19.18 19.30
C ALA A 89 -2.42 -19.16 17.79
N LEU A 90 -3.61 -19.58 17.36
CA LEU A 90 -4.08 -19.51 15.97
C LEU A 90 -4.30 -18.05 15.53
N ASP A 91 -4.89 -17.24 16.39
CA ASP A 91 -5.07 -15.81 16.16
C ASP A 91 -3.72 -15.11 15.98
N ASP A 92 -2.78 -15.37 16.88
CA ASP A 92 -1.39 -14.89 16.79
C ASP A 92 -0.74 -15.30 15.44
N ILE A 93 -0.93 -16.57 15.01
CA ILE A 93 -0.37 -17.06 13.74
C ILE A 93 -1.03 -16.34 12.56
N ALA A 94 -2.35 -16.25 12.52
CA ALA A 94 -3.07 -15.62 11.42
C ALA A 94 -2.66 -14.14 11.28
N THR A 95 -2.59 -13.43 12.40
CA THR A 95 -2.20 -12.03 12.44
C THR A 95 -0.72 -11.84 12.09
N ARG A 96 0.19 -12.65 12.68
CA ARG A 96 1.63 -12.59 12.40
C ARG A 96 1.95 -13.00 10.97
N HIS A 97 1.37 -14.09 10.46
CA HIS A 97 1.62 -14.54 9.09
C HIS A 97 1.19 -13.50 8.06
N THR A 98 0.11 -12.79 8.34
CA THR A 98 -0.34 -11.68 7.51
C THR A 98 0.61 -10.49 7.64
N ALA A 99 1.06 -10.15 8.84
CA ALA A 99 2.04 -9.10 9.09
C ALA A 99 3.45 -9.45 8.55
N GLU A 100 3.89 -10.72 8.67
CA GLU A 100 5.16 -11.20 8.11
C GLU A 100 5.16 -11.26 6.59
N SER A 101 4.02 -11.55 5.96
CA SER A 101 3.88 -11.45 4.49
C SER A 101 4.07 -10.01 4.00
N VAL A 102 3.79 -9.05 4.86
CA VAL A 102 4.10 -7.63 4.64
C VAL A 102 5.58 -7.35 4.96
N LYS A 103 6.12 -7.90 6.05
CA LYS A 103 7.56 -7.82 6.38
C LYS A 103 8.47 -8.46 5.33
N GLY A 104 8.06 -9.53 4.68
CA GLY A 104 8.83 -10.15 3.59
C GLY A 104 9.09 -9.22 2.40
N LEU A 105 8.41 -8.06 2.34
CA LEU A 105 8.78 -6.96 1.45
C LEU A 105 9.99 -6.16 1.99
N LEU A 106 10.38 -6.36 3.24
CA LEU A 106 11.39 -5.59 3.98
C LEU A 106 12.77 -6.23 3.95
N ASP A 107 12.87 -7.53 3.71
CA ASP A 107 14.15 -8.26 3.53
C ASP A 107 14.81 -7.97 2.16
N LEU A 108 14.42 -6.85 1.54
CA LEU A 108 14.93 -6.47 0.22
C LEU A 108 16.30 -5.78 0.29
N ALA A 109 16.58 -5.00 1.33
CA ALA A 109 17.88 -4.35 1.50
C ALA A 109 18.89 -5.29 2.17
N PRO A 110 20.16 -5.32 1.72
CA PRO A 110 21.20 -6.09 2.39
C PRO A 110 21.59 -5.43 3.73
N ASP A 111 21.99 -6.25 4.70
CA ASP A 111 22.44 -5.76 6.02
C ASP A 111 23.80 -5.05 5.96
N GLN A 112 24.59 -5.29 4.91
CA GLN A 112 25.97 -4.82 4.77
C GLN A 112 26.19 -4.13 3.43
N ALA A 113 27.12 -3.18 3.42
CA ALA A 113 27.58 -2.45 2.25
C ALA A 113 29.11 -2.41 2.21
N VAL A 114 29.68 -2.33 0.99
CA VAL A 114 31.12 -2.17 0.78
C VAL A 114 31.39 -0.72 0.39
N VAL A 115 31.92 0.06 1.33
CA VAL A 115 32.28 1.48 1.12
C VAL A 115 33.71 1.58 0.62
N VAL A 116 33.94 2.40 -0.40
CA VAL A 116 35.25 2.74 -0.94
C VAL A 116 35.73 4.02 -0.28
N GLN A 117 36.86 3.93 0.43
CA GLN A 117 37.49 5.08 1.09
C GLN A 117 38.28 5.95 0.10
N GLY A 118 38.65 7.15 0.52
CA GLY A 118 39.38 8.09 -0.34
C GLY A 118 40.76 7.59 -0.81
N ASP A 119 41.34 6.61 -0.15
CA ASP A 119 42.61 5.93 -0.51
C ASP A 119 42.37 4.71 -1.45
N GLY A 120 41.14 4.42 -1.83
CA GLY A 120 40.79 3.28 -2.67
C GLY A 120 40.61 1.97 -1.92
N SER A 121 40.77 1.95 -0.58
CA SER A 121 40.52 0.76 0.22
C SER A 121 39.02 0.50 0.39
N GLU A 122 38.64 -0.77 0.48
CA GLU A 122 37.27 -1.21 0.68
C GLU A 122 37.03 -1.55 2.15
N ARG A 123 35.92 -1.09 2.70
CA ARG A 123 35.49 -1.39 4.06
C ARG A 123 34.05 -1.88 4.07
N VAL A 124 33.79 -3.01 4.72
CA VAL A 124 32.43 -3.48 4.97
C VAL A 124 31.85 -2.75 6.17
N VAL A 125 30.68 -2.17 5.98
CA VAL A 125 29.90 -1.45 7.03
C VAL A 125 28.48 -1.99 7.06
N ALA A 126 27.75 -1.74 8.15
CA ALA A 126 26.32 -2.00 8.13
C ALA A 126 25.63 -1.00 7.16
N ALA A 127 24.66 -1.48 6.39
CA ALA A 127 23.94 -0.61 5.43
C ALA A 127 23.24 0.56 6.13
N SER A 128 22.84 0.40 7.40
CA SER A 128 22.27 1.43 8.24
C SER A 128 23.26 2.53 8.68
N GLU A 129 24.57 2.30 8.51
CA GLU A 129 25.61 3.27 8.85
C GLU A 129 26.04 4.13 7.66
N LEU A 130 25.49 3.86 6.46
CA LEU A 130 25.78 4.66 5.27
C LEU A 130 25.29 6.09 5.44
N VAL A 131 26.04 7.04 4.92
CA VAL A 131 25.67 8.45 4.90
C VAL A 131 25.65 8.99 3.47
N VAL A 132 24.89 10.05 3.24
CA VAL A 132 24.82 10.72 1.94
C VAL A 132 26.22 11.18 1.52
N GLY A 133 26.64 10.79 0.32
CA GLY A 133 27.97 11.07 -0.23
C GLY A 133 28.93 9.87 -0.16
N ASP A 134 28.61 8.81 0.59
CA ASP A 134 29.43 7.58 0.63
C ASP A 134 29.50 6.95 -0.77
N ARG A 135 30.70 6.43 -1.09
CA ARG A 135 30.93 5.69 -2.33
C ARG A 135 30.87 4.20 -2.04
N VAL A 136 29.97 3.51 -2.72
CA VAL A 136 29.69 2.07 -2.49
C VAL A 136 29.99 1.29 -3.76
N VAL A 137 30.60 0.11 -3.60
CA VAL A 137 30.78 -0.87 -4.68
C VAL A 137 29.72 -1.94 -4.56
N VAL A 138 29.04 -2.22 -5.69
CA VAL A 138 28.08 -3.32 -5.80
C VAL A 138 28.52 -4.27 -6.90
N ARG A 139 28.86 -5.50 -6.51
CA ARG A 139 29.35 -6.54 -7.40
C ARG A 139 28.19 -7.26 -8.12
N PRO A 140 28.47 -7.99 -9.19
CA PRO A 140 27.48 -8.82 -9.85
C PRO A 140 26.79 -9.79 -8.88
N GLY A 141 25.45 -9.79 -8.89
CA GLY A 141 24.61 -10.60 -8.01
C GLY A 141 24.36 -10.00 -6.63
N ASP A 142 25.07 -8.94 -6.23
CA ASP A 142 24.84 -8.28 -4.95
C ASP A 142 23.56 -7.42 -4.99
N ARG A 143 22.94 -7.25 -3.82
CA ARG A 143 21.86 -6.28 -3.65
C ARG A 143 22.43 -4.89 -3.43
N ILE A 144 21.79 -3.89 -4.01
CA ILE A 144 22.11 -2.48 -3.82
C ILE A 144 21.75 -2.07 -2.40
N PRO A 145 22.71 -1.53 -1.60
CA PRO A 145 22.50 -1.32 -0.17
C PRO A 145 21.80 -0.01 0.18
N ALA A 146 21.80 0.99 -0.72
CA ALA A 146 21.20 2.30 -0.49
C ALA A 146 20.72 2.91 -1.80
N ASP A 147 19.78 3.86 -1.70
CA ASP A 147 19.38 4.68 -2.85
C ASP A 147 20.55 5.58 -3.26
N GLY A 148 20.86 5.59 -4.54
CA GLY A 148 22.04 6.32 -5.03
C GLY A 148 22.04 6.54 -6.52
N ALA A 149 23.12 7.16 -6.99
CA ALA A 149 23.41 7.36 -8.41
C ALA A 149 24.67 6.62 -8.82
N VAL A 150 24.69 6.09 -10.03
CA VAL A 150 25.85 5.38 -10.58
C VAL A 150 26.97 6.39 -10.91
N LEU A 151 28.12 6.27 -10.24
CA LEU A 151 29.31 7.08 -10.52
C LEU A 151 30.10 6.53 -11.71
N SER A 152 30.25 5.19 -11.76
CA SER A 152 30.93 4.48 -12.85
C SER A 152 30.50 3.04 -12.92
N GLY A 153 30.70 2.42 -14.08
CA GLY A 153 30.22 1.08 -14.38
C GLY A 153 28.94 1.10 -15.22
N ALA A 154 28.57 -0.07 -15.71
CA ALA A 154 27.30 -0.31 -16.38
C ALA A 154 26.86 -1.75 -16.07
N SER A 155 25.58 -1.94 -15.80
CA SER A 155 25.02 -3.25 -15.49
C SER A 155 23.51 -3.26 -15.72
N ASP A 156 22.96 -4.45 -15.92
CA ASP A 156 21.52 -4.64 -15.87
C ASP A 156 21.11 -4.87 -14.41
N VAL A 157 20.22 -4.03 -13.89
CA VAL A 157 19.74 -4.13 -12.51
C VAL A 157 18.33 -4.71 -12.49
N ASP A 158 18.15 -5.81 -11.79
CA ASP A 158 16.84 -6.40 -11.53
C ASP A 158 16.12 -5.58 -10.45
N GLN A 159 15.20 -4.73 -10.90
CA GLN A 159 14.41 -3.86 -10.04
C GLN A 159 13.03 -4.47 -9.71
N ARG A 160 12.78 -5.73 -10.06
CA ARG A 160 11.50 -6.42 -9.90
C ARG A 160 10.94 -6.34 -8.48
N SER A 161 11.82 -6.38 -7.49
CA SER A 161 11.44 -6.29 -6.07
C SER A 161 10.85 -4.92 -5.69
N ILE A 162 11.19 -3.86 -6.40
CA ILE A 162 10.77 -2.48 -6.10
C ILE A 162 9.86 -1.93 -7.19
N THR A 163 10.31 -1.93 -8.46
CA THR A 163 9.52 -1.39 -9.57
C THR A 163 8.57 -2.44 -10.16
N GLY A 164 8.82 -3.73 -9.89
CA GLY A 164 8.04 -4.86 -10.40
C GLY A 164 8.22 -5.13 -11.90
N GLU A 165 9.12 -4.45 -12.57
CA GLU A 165 9.47 -4.76 -13.96
C GLU A 165 10.10 -6.15 -14.03
N SER A 166 9.57 -7.01 -14.91
CA SER A 166 10.05 -8.39 -15.05
C SER A 166 11.39 -8.49 -15.79
N MET A 167 11.80 -7.45 -16.51
CA MET A 167 13.06 -7.37 -17.23
C MET A 167 14.05 -6.49 -16.48
N PRO A 168 15.32 -6.90 -16.32
CA PRO A 168 16.36 -6.04 -15.77
C PRO A 168 16.49 -4.74 -16.57
N VAL A 169 16.75 -3.64 -15.87
CA VAL A 169 16.91 -2.29 -16.46
C VAL A 169 18.39 -1.97 -16.57
N ALA A 170 18.85 -1.63 -17.77
CA ALA A 170 20.21 -1.18 -17.98
C ALA A 170 20.48 0.12 -17.23
N LYS A 171 21.53 0.14 -16.41
CA LYS A 171 22.00 1.29 -15.61
C LYS A 171 23.43 1.64 -16.00
N ALA A 172 23.67 2.91 -16.19
CA ALA A 172 24.95 3.49 -16.55
C ALA A 172 25.22 4.75 -15.71
N ARG A 173 26.38 5.36 -15.89
CA ARG A 173 26.78 6.58 -15.14
C ARG A 173 25.71 7.67 -15.18
N GLY A 174 25.31 8.14 -14.00
CA GLY A 174 24.30 9.17 -13.79
C GLY A 174 22.89 8.64 -13.56
N ASP A 175 22.65 7.33 -13.74
CA ASP A 175 21.33 6.74 -13.50
C ASP A 175 21.09 6.49 -12.00
N GLU A 176 19.85 6.69 -11.57
CA GLU A 176 19.43 6.35 -10.22
C GLU A 176 19.26 4.84 -10.05
N VAL A 177 19.64 4.35 -8.86
CA VAL A 177 19.46 2.97 -8.41
C VAL A 177 18.85 2.95 -7.01
N PHE A 178 18.09 1.90 -6.70
CA PHE A 178 17.32 1.80 -5.47
C PHE A 178 17.82 0.68 -4.57
N ALA A 179 17.84 0.92 -3.26
CA ALA A 179 18.15 -0.09 -2.25
C ALA A 179 17.28 -1.32 -2.43
N GLY A 180 17.85 -2.52 -2.24
CA GLY A 180 17.13 -3.79 -2.34
C GLY A 180 16.96 -4.36 -3.75
N THR A 181 17.33 -3.63 -4.81
CA THR A 181 17.41 -4.17 -6.17
C THR A 181 18.69 -5.02 -6.35
N VAL A 182 18.68 -5.95 -7.30
CA VAL A 182 19.80 -6.88 -7.51
C VAL A 182 20.62 -6.45 -8.72
N ASN A 183 21.92 -6.24 -8.51
CA ASN A 183 22.85 -5.93 -9.58
C ASN A 183 23.06 -7.16 -10.48
N GLY A 184 23.08 -6.96 -11.79
CA GLY A 184 23.24 -8.01 -12.78
C GLY A 184 24.69 -8.40 -13.02
N SER A 185 25.20 -8.16 -14.24
CA SER A 185 26.48 -8.71 -14.71
C SER A 185 27.68 -7.77 -14.53
N GLY A 186 27.48 -6.47 -14.33
CA GLY A 186 28.53 -5.46 -14.21
C GLY A 186 28.83 -5.07 -12.75
N VAL A 187 30.01 -4.47 -12.52
CA VAL A 187 30.33 -3.82 -11.24
C VAL A 187 29.84 -2.38 -11.30
N LEU A 188 29.07 -1.95 -10.30
CA LEU A 188 28.62 -0.58 -10.17
C LEU A 188 29.32 0.11 -8.99
N HIS A 189 29.82 1.31 -9.24
CA HIS A 189 30.22 2.25 -8.19
C HIS A 189 29.13 3.28 -8.04
N LEU A 190 28.58 3.40 -6.84
CA LEU A 190 27.46 4.25 -6.52
C LEU A 190 27.88 5.36 -5.58
N VAL A 191 27.22 6.50 -5.64
CA VAL A 191 27.21 7.49 -4.55
C VAL A 191 25.85 7.43 -3.87
N VAL A 192 25.85 7.33 -2.55
CA VAL A 192 24.62 7.35 -1.73
C VAL A 192 24.01 8.75 -1.82
N THR A 193 22.76 8.84 -2.26
CA THR A 193 22.04 10.11 -2.44
C THR A 193 20.98 10.35 -1.38
N ARG A 194 20.57 9.31 -0.64
CA ARG A 194 19.58 9.38 0.43
C ARG A 194 20.05 8.67 1.68
N ASP A 195 19.63 9.19 2.84
CA ASP A 195 19.85 8.54 4.12
C ASP A 195 19.19 7.14 4.16
N PRO A 196 19.83 6.12 4.77
CA PRO A 196 19.26 4.78 4.87
C PRO A 196 17.84 4.73 5.45
N SER A 197 17.53 5.61 6.41
CA SER A 197 16.18 5.72 6.99
C SER A 197 15.15 6.33 6.01
N GLN A 198 15.60 6.99 4.96
CA GLN A 198 14.77 7.65 3.94
C GLN A 198 14.77 6.94 2.59
N THR A 199 15.36 5.73 2.52
CA THR A 199 15.29 4.92 1.30
C THR A 199 13.85 4.52 1.00
N VAL A 200 13.56 4.27 -0.28
CA VAL A 200 12.23 3.79 -0.71
C VAL A 200 11.80 2.57 0.11
N VAL A 201 12.73 1.65 0.36
CA VAL A 201 12.47 0.44 1.17
C VAL A 201 12.15 0.80 2.63
N ALA A 202 12.94 1.65 3.28
CA ALA A 202 12.70 2.05 4.68
C ALA A 202 11.32 2.71 4.86
N ARG A 203 10.91 3.56 3.92
CA ARG A 203 9.58 4.18 3.92
C ARG A 203 8.44 3.20 3.65
N ILE A 204 8.65 2.20 2.78
CA ILE A 204 7.71 1.09 2.60
C ILE A 204 7.50 0.39 3.94
N VAL A 205 8.58 0.13 4.68
CA VAL A 205 8.55 -0.47 6.03
C VAL A 205 7.68 0.33 6.99
N GLU A 206 7.95 1.62 7.08
CA GLU A 206 7.25 2.53 7.99
C GLU A 206 5.75 2.62 7.63
N LEU A 207 5.42 2.84 6.36
CA LEU A 207 4.04 2.91 5.89
C LEU A 207 3.25 1.63 6.15
N VAL A 208 3.92 0.48 6.05
CA VAL A 208 3.31 -0.82 6.32
C VAL A 208 3.15 -1.07 7.81
N ALA A 209 4.11 -0.65 8.64
CA ALA A 209 3.99 -0.71 10.09
C ALA A 209 2.82 0.16 10.57
N ASP A 210 2.71 1.39 10.07
CA ASP A 210 1.61 2.31 10.34
C ASP A 210 0.27 1.76 9.85
N ALA A 211 0.25 1.12 8.66
CA ALA A 211 -0.94 0.47 8.12
C ALA A 211 -1.47 -0.63 9.04
N SER A 212 -0.55 -1.39 9.63
CA SER A 212 -0.90 -2.47 10.57
C SER A 212 -1.37 -1.95 11.92
N ALA A 213 -0.92 -0.76 12.33
CA ALA A 213 -1.31 -0.13 13.60
C ALA A 213 -2.66 0.61 13.51
N THR A 214 -3.08 1.04 12.31
CA THR A 214 -4.29 1.84 12.12
C THR A 214 -5.53 0.96 12.01
N LYS A 215 -6.46 1.09 12.97
CA LYS A 215 -7.72 0.32 12.98
C LYS A 215 -8.72 0.82 11.94
N ALA A 216 -9.27 -0.08 11.16
CA ALA A 216 -10.33 0.20 10.20
C ALA A 216 -11.63 0.66 10.90
N LYS A 217 -12.47 1.44 10.19
CA LYS A 217 -13.77 1.89 10.74
C LYS A 217 -14.68 0.71 11.08
N THR A 218 -14.70 -0.31 10.23
CA THR A 218 -15.44 -1.56 10.49
C THR A 218 -14.92 -2.24 11.74
N GLN A 219 -13.62 -2.26 11.97
CA GLN A 219 -13.03 -2.81 13.20
C GLN A 219 -13.44 -2.02 14.44
N LEU A 220 -13.35 -0.69 14.40
CA LEU A 220 -13.78 0.17 15.52
C LEU A 220 -15.28 0.01 15.83
N PHE A 221 -16.10 -0.17 14.80
CA PHE A 221 -17.52 -0.46 14.97
C PHE A 221 -17.76 -1.83 15.62
N ILE A 222 -17.00 -2.84 15.18
CA ILE A 222 -17.08 -4.20 15.75
C ILE A 222 -16.60 -4.20 17.19
N GLU A 223 -15.48 -3.55 17.52
CA GLU A 223 -14.99 -3.42 18.91
C GLU A 223 -16.04 -2.77 19.82
N LYS A 224 -16.77 -1.78 19.33
CA LYS A 224 -17.85 -1.16 20.09
C LYS A 224 -19.06 -2.07 20.28
N ILE A 225 -19.41 -2.89 19.28
CA ILE A 225 -20.43 -3.91 19.40
C ILE A 225 -19.97 -5.01 20.35
N GLU A 226 -18.72 -5.44 20.23
CA GLU A 226 -18.10 -6.48 21.03
C GLU A 226 -18.17 -6.15 22.53
N GLN A 227 -17.84 -4.92 22.93
CA GLN A 227 -17.97 -4.49 24.33
C GLN A 227 -19.41 -4.65 24.87
N ARG A 228 -20.42 -4.30 24.08
CA ARG A 228 -21.83 -4.45 24.47
C ARG A 228 -22.28 -5.91 24.46
N TYR A 229 -21.80 -6.64 23.47
CA TYR A 229 -22.04 -8.07 23.33
C TYR A 229 -21.42 -8.84 24.49
N SER A 230 -20.16 -8.56 24.86
CA SER A 230 -19.47 -9.18 25.99
C SER A 230 -20.21 -8.94 27.30
N LEU A 231 -20.71 -7.72 27.53
CA LEU A 231 -21.53 -7.45 28.72
C LEU A 231 -22.82 -8.29 28.74
N GLY A 232 -23.50 -8.41 27.59
CA GLY A 232 -24.68 -9.27 27.46
C GLY A 232 -24.37 -10.74 27.66
N MET A 233 -23.24 -11.22 27.14
CA MET A 233 -22.76 -12.59 27.29
C MET A 233 -22.43 -12.90 28.77
N VAL A 234 -21.75 -11.99 29.48
CA VAL A 234 -21.48 -12.12 30.93
C VAL A 234 -22.78 -12.22 31.72
N ALA A 235 -23.72 -11.33 31.46
CA ALA A 235 -25.02 -11.33 32.12
C ALA A 235 -25.80 -12.65 31.86
N ALA A 236 -25.80 -13.15 30.62
CA ALA A 236 -26.41 -14.40 30.25
C ALA A 236 -25.72 -15.63 30.91
N THR A 237 -24.40 -15.64 30.94
CA THR A 237 -23.60 -16.68 31.62
C THR A 237 -23.93 -16.74 33.11
N LEU A 238 -23.98 -15.59 33.78
CA LEU A 238 -24.38 -15.51 35.18
C LEU A 238 -25.83 -15.95 35.40
N ALA A 239 -26.74 -15.56 34.51
CA ALA A 239 -28.15 -15.97 34.56
C ALA A 239 -28.31 -17.49 34.41
N LEU A 240 -27.52 -18.13 33.54
CA LEU A 240 -27.53 -19.60 33.35
C LEU A 240 -27.07 -20.36 34.60
N ILE A 241 -26.31 -19.74 35.50
CA ILE A 241 -25.89 -20.31 36.78
C ILE A 241 -26.93 -19.98 37.87
N VAL A 242 -27.24 -18.69 38.02
CA VAL A 242 -28.01 -18.19 39.18
C VAL A 242 -29.49 -18.56 39.10
N ILE A 243 -30.10 -18.45 37.91
CA ILE A 243 -31.55 -18.72 37.78
C ILE A 243 -31.88 -20.19 38.14
N PRO A 244 -31.24 -21.22 37.57
CA PRO A 244 -31.55 -22.60 37.98
C PRO A 244 -31.27 -22.87 39.44
N LEU A 245 -30.20 -22.27 39.98
CA LEU A 245 -29.81 -22.39 41.40
C LEU A 245 -30.93 -21.84 42.33
N MET A 246 -31.55 -20.70 41.97
CA MET A 246 -32.69 -20.14 42.72
C MET A 246 -33.93 -21.05 42.70
N PHE A 247 -34.08 -21.91 41.70
CA PHE A 247 -35.14 -22.91 41.61
C PHE A 247 -34.75 -24.28 42.17
N GLY A 248 -33.61 -24.36 42.88
CA GLY A 248 -33.16 -25.59 43.54
C GLY A 248 -32.42 -26.58 42.67
N ALA A 249 -31.97 -26.18 41.49
CA ALA A 249 -31.13 -27.03 40.65
C ALA A 249 -29.69 -27.13 41.20
N ASP A 250 -29.01 -28.22 40.88
CA ASP A 250 -27.62 -28.43 41.26
C ASP A 250 -26.68 -27.43 40.52
N LEU A 251 -25.63 -26.99 41.22
CA LEU A 251 -24.61 -26.08 40.66
C LEU A 251 -23.86 -26.69 39.47
N ARG A 252 -23.58 -28.02 39.52
CA ARG A 252 -22.74 -28.69 38.51
C ARG A 252 -23.32 -28.63 37.09
N PRO A 253 -24.58 -28.98 36.80
CA PRO A 253 -25.15 -28.84 35.45
C PRO A 253 -25.21 -27.39 34.99
N GLY A 254 -25.54 -26.44 35.89
CA GLY A 254 -25.60 -25.03 35.59
C GLY A 254 -24.23 -24.46 35.17
N LEU A 255 -23.19 -24.85 35.89
CA LEU A 255 -21.81 -24.40 35.59
C LEU A 255 -21.31 -24.96 34.24
N LEU A 256 -21.51 -26.28 33.97
CA LEU A 256 -21.12 -26.89 32.72
C LEU A 256 -21.82 -26.24 31.52
N ARG A 257 -23.13 -25.96 31.66
CA ARG A 257 -23.89 -25.25 30.63
C ARG A 257 -23.39 -23.83 30.42
N ALA A 258 -23.12 -23.10 31.48
CA ALA A 258 -22.55 -21.75 31.41
C ALA A 258 -21.17 -21.74 30.75
N MET A 259 -20.32 -22.75 30.99
CA MET A 259 -19.03 -22.92 30.31
C MET A 259 -19.22 -23.18 28.82
N THR A 260 -20.11 -24.06 28.40
CA THR A 260 -20.41 -24.34 26.99
C THR A 260 -20.93 -23.08 26.30
N PHE A 261 -21.90 -22.39 26.92
CA PHE A 261 -22.44 -21.12 26.42
C PHE A 261 -21.33 -20.06 26.20
N MET A 262 -20.44 -19.91 27.18
CA MET A 262 -19.35 -18.91 27.11
C MET A 262 -18.38 -19.18 25.96
N ILE A 263 -18.06 -20.46 25.67
CA ILE A 263 -17.21 -20.84 24.54
C ILE A 263 -17.91 -20.50 23.23
N VAL A 264 -19.14 -20.96 23.03
CA VAL A 264 -19.82 -20.80 21.74
C VAL A 264 -20.31 -19.40 21.47
N ALA A 265 -20.52 -18.60 22.50
CA ALA A 265 -20.89 -17.20 22.43
C ALA A 265 -19.64 -16.27 22.33
N SER A 266 -18.41 -16.80 22.34
CA SER A 266 -17.20 -15.97 22.23
C SER A 266 -17.12 -15.24 20.88
N PRO A 267 -16.74 -13.95 20.86
CA PRO A 267 -16.65 -13.16 19.64
C PRO A 267 -15.36 -13.37 18.81
N CYS A 268 -14.47 -14.31 19.15
CA CYS A 268 -13.17 -14.51 18.49
C CYS A 268 -13.27 -14.60 16.95
N ALA A 269 -14.25 -15.36 16.43
CA ALA A 269 -14.47 -15.46 14.98
C ALA A 269 -14.88 -14.13 14.34
N VAL A 270 -15.54 -13.23 15.08
CA VAL A 270 -15.94 -11.90 14.59
C VAL A 270 -14.74 -10.98 14.47
N VAL A 271 -13.81 -11.01 15.42
CA VAL A 271 -12.54 -10.25 15.38
C VAL A 271 -11.71 -10.68 14.18
N LEU A 272 -11.52 -12.00 14.00
CA LEU A 272 -10.79 -12.57 12.86
C LEU A 272 -11.51 -12.40 11.50
N ALA A 273 -12.79 -12.05 11.51
CA ALA A 273 -13.53 -11.79 10.27
C ALA A 273 -13.04 -10.55 9.51
N THR A 274 -12.44 -9.57 10.19
CA THR A 274 -12.18 -8.24 9.63
C THR A 274 -10.72 -7.96 9.31
N MET A 275 -9.82 -8.12 10.27
CA MET A 275 -8.42 -7.72 10.10
C MET A 275 -7.64 -8.58 9.09
N PRO A 276 -7.65 -9.92 9.16
CA PRO A 276 -6.89 -10.74 8.21
C PRO A 276 -7.21 -10.48 6.74
N PRO A 277 -8.49 -10.31 6.30
CA PRO A 277 -8.79 -9.94 4.91
C PRO A 277 -8.20 -8.60 4.48
N LEU A 278 -8.31 -7.56 5.33
CA LEU A 278 -7.82 -6.21 5.01
C LEU A 278 -6.29 -6.18 4.94
N LEU A 279 -5.61 -6.77 5.92
CA LEU A 279 -4.15 -6.88 5.92
C LEU A 279 -3.64 -7.74 4.76
N SER A 280 -4.35 -8.82 4.42
CA SER A 280 -4.04 -9.66 3.25
C SER A 280 -4.13 -8.88 1.94
N ALA A 281 -5.13 -8.00 1.80
CA ALA A 281 -5.25 -7.11 0.64
C ALA A 281 -4.11 -6.10 0.57
N ILE A 282 -3.73 -5.47 1.69
CA ILE A 282 -2.58 -4.55 1.78
C ILE A 282 -1.29 -5.26 1.38
N ALA A 283 -1.03 -6.43 1.96
CA ALA A 283 0.16 -7.22 1.66
C ALA A 283 0.21 -7.65 0.18
N ASN A 284 -0.93 -8.02 -0.40
CA ASN A 284 -1.02 -8.39 -1.80
C ASN A 284 -0.80 -7.19 -2.73
N ALA A 285 -1.41 -6.02 -2.44
CA ALA A 285 -1.18 -4.78 -3.17
C ALA A 285 0.31 -4.39 -3.12
N GLY A 286 0.94 -4.43 -1.94
CA GLY A 286 2.36 -4.14 -1.75
C GLY A 286 3.26 -5.01 -2.62
N ARG A 287 3.03 -6.33 -2.69
CA ARG A 287 3.78 -7.25 -3.56
C ARG A 287 3.63 -6.94 -5.05
N HIS A 288 2.60 -6.21 -5.43
CA HIS A 288 2.36 -5.77 -6.80
C HIS A 288 2.70 -4.29 -7.03
N GLY A 289 3.49 -3.69 -6.13
CA GLY A 289 4.00 -2.33 -6.28
C GLY A 289 2.97 -1.24 -5.97
N VAL A 290 1.96 -1.53 -5.17
CA VAL A 290 1.00 -0.52 -4.68
C VAL A 290 1.01 -0.50 -3.17
N LEU A 291 1.53 0.57 -2.59
CA LEU A 291 1.53 0.79 -1.14
C LEU A 291 0.19 1.38 -0.70
N VAL A 292 -0.41 0.78 0.30
CA VAL A 292 -1.66 1.26 0.92
C VAL A 292 -1.40 1.50 2.40
N LYS A 293 -1.62 2.71 2.88
CA LYS A 293 -1.20 3.16 4.21
C LYS A 293 -2.00 2.57 5.38
N SER A 294 -3.21 2.06 5.16
CA SER A 294 -4.00 1.50 6.26
C SER A 294 -5.19 0.67 5.80
N ALA A 295 -5.72 -0.14 6.72
CA ALA A 295 -6.98 -0.84 6.52
C ALA A 295 -8.16 0.11 6.26
N VAL A 296 -8.14 1.32 6.85
CA VAL A 296 -9.11 2.39 6.55
C VAL A 296 -9.08 2.79 5.08
N VAL A 297 -7.88 2.86 4.49
CA VAL A 297 -7.72 3.20 3.06
C VAL A 297 -8.28 2.09 2.17
N VAL A 298 -8.08 0.81 2.53
CA VAL A 298 -8.71 -0.30 1.80
C VAL A 298 -10.23 -0.16 1.81
N GLU A 299 -10.84 0.18 2.95
CA GLU A 299 -12.29 0.43 3.03
C GLU A 299 -12.71 1.61 2.15
N ARG A 300 -11.96 2.73 2.18
CA ARG A 300 -12.25 3.91 1.35
C ARG A 300 -12.12 3.61 -0.15
N LEU A 301 -11.10 2.84 -0.56
CA LEU A 301 -10.94 2.38 -1.93
C LEU A 301 -12.10 1.48 -2.38
N ALA A 302 -12.60 0.61 -1.50
CA ALA A 302 -13.77 -0.22 -1.79
C ALA A 302 -15.05 0.61 -1.99
N ASP A 303 -15.17 1.75 -1.31
CA ASP A 303 -16.31 2.67 -1.40
C ASP A 303 -16.25 3.59 -2.64
N THR A 304 -15.12 3.67 -3.34
CA THR A 304 -14.93 4.59 -4.47
C THR A 304 -16.08 4.51 -5.47
N SER A 305 -16.74 5.64 -5.71
CA SER A 305 -17.84 5.78 -6.66
C SER A 305 -17.51 6.63 -7.88
N ILE A 306 -16.45 7.43 -7.81
CA ILE A 306 -15.90 8.22 -8.92
C ILE A 306 -14.38 8.34 -8.76
N VAL A 307 -13.66 8.31 -9.89
CA VAL A 307 -12.21 8.55 -9.92
C VAL A 307 -11.94 9.91 -10.56
N ALA A 308 -11.24 10.77 -9.86
CA ALA A 308 -10.70 12.01 -10.39
C ALA A 308 -9.23 11.80 -10.74
N LEU A 309 -8.85 12.13 -11.96
CA LEU A 309 -7.51 11.91 -12.51
C LEU A 309 -6.85 13.27 -12.79
N ASP A 310 -5.62 13.47 -12.32
CA ASP A 310 -4.80 14.54 -12.86
C ASP A 310 -4.30 14.17 -14.26
N LYS A 311 -3.83 15.14 -15.02
CA LYS A 311 -3.27 14.93 -16.34
C LYS A 311 -1.80 14.52 -16.27
N THR A 312 -0.96 15.43 -15.75
CA THR A 312 0.50 15.35 -15.85
C THR A 312 1.06 14.36 -14.83
N GLY A 313 1.92 13.44 -15.27
CA GLY A 313 2.44 12.39 -14.39
C GLY A 313 1.42 11.30 -14.00
N THR A 314 0.13 11.45 -14.38
CA THR A 314 -0.96 10.51 -14.08
C THR A 314 -1.49 9.85 -15.35
N LEU A 315 -2.29 10.55 -16.15
CA LEU A 315 -2.70 10.04 -17.46
C LEU A 315 -1.56 10.06 -18.47
N THR A 316 -0.66 11.00 -18.31
CA THR A 316 0.56 11.11 -19.11
C THR A 316 1.78 10.71 -18.28
N ARG A 317 2.91 10.47 -18.94
CA ARG A 317 4.14 10.07 -18.24
C ARG A 317 4.83 11.20 -17.48
N GLY A 318 4.41 12.47 -17.67
CA GLY A 318 5.09 13.63 -17.12
C GLY A 318 6.48 13.89 -17.75
N ILE A 319 6.80 13.15 -18.82
CA ILE A 319 8.06 13.26 -19.56
C ILE A 319 7.74 13.85 -20.93
N PRO A 320 7.93 15.19 -21.10
CA PRO A 320 7.69 15.81 -22.38
C PRO A 320 8.64 15.27 -23.44
N ARG A 321 8.17 15.18 -24.67
CA ARG A 321 8.98 14.84 -25.85
C ARG A 321 8.83 15.91 -26.90
N LEU A 322 9.93 16.18 -27.59
CA LEU A 322 9.91 17.08 -28.75
C LEU A 322 9.14 16.41 -29.88
N ALA A 323 7.97 16.97 -30.21
CA ALA A 323 7.07 16.44 -31.25
C ALA A 323 7.26 17.14 -32.60
N SER A 324 7.65 18.43 -32.57
CA SER A 324 7.85 19.19 -33.80
C SER A 324 8.99 20.18 -33.67
N VAL A 325 9.69 20.41 -34.78
CA VAL A 325 10.72 21.40 -34.97
C VAL A 325 10.34 22.20 -36.20
N ALA A 326 9.93 23.44 -36.05
CA ALA A 326 9.41 24.30 -37.12
C ALA A 326 10.30 25.54 -37.29
N PRO A 327 11.25 25.55 -38.24
CA PRO A 327 11.96 26.77 -38.63
C PRO A 327 10.97 27.79 -39.20
N LEU A 328 11.17 29.07 -38.90
CA LEU A 328 10.36 30.16 -39.49
C LEU A 328 10.75 30.45 -40.94
N ASP A 329 12.05 30.38 -41.25
CA ASP A 329 12.57 30.42 -42.60
C ASP A 329 13.59 29.29 -42.80
N PRO A 330 13.20 28.21 -43.55
CA PRO A 330 14.09 27.07 -43.77
C PRO A 330 15.33 27.41 -44.62
N ASN A 331 15.33 28.54 -45.34
CA ASN A 331 16.53 29.01 -46.10
C ASN A 331 17.57 29.68 -45.20
N VAL A 332 17.15 30.17 -44.01
CA VAL A 332 18.03 30.82 -43.05
C VAL A 332 18.54 29.80 -42.04
N VAL A 333 17.65 29.01 -41.45
CA VAL A 333 17.97 27.97 -40.46
C VAL A 333 17.13 26.73 -40.75
N ASP A 334 17.77 25.60 -41.02
CA ASP A 334 17.07 24.35 -41.20
C ASP A 334 16.66 23.72 -39.84
N ALA A 335 15.78 22.71 -39.85
CA ALA A 335 15.30 22.08 -38.64
C ALA A 335 16.42 21.39 -37.82
N ARG A 336 17.50 20.92 -38.49
CA ARG A 336 18.64 20.31 -37.81
C ARG A 336 19.45 21.35 -37.02
N ARG A 337 19.74 22.51 -37.64
CA ARG A 337 20.46 23.62 -37.02
C ARG A 337 19.64 24.27 -35.92
N LEU A 338 18.33 24.43 -36.12
CA LEU A 338 17.41 24.93 -35.10
C LEU A 338 17.44 24.05 -33.84
N LEU A 339 17.33 22.72 -34.01
CA LEU A 339 17.40 21.81 -32.89
C LEU A 339 18.79 21.77 -32.25
N GLN A 340 19.85 21.91 -33.03
CA GLN A 340 21.22 21.97 -32.55
C GLN A 340 21.45 23.18 -31.62
N LEU A 341 21.01 24.35 -32.02
CA LEU A 341 21.13 25.60 -31.25
C LEU A 341 20.31 25.52 -29.97
N ALA A 342 19.06 25.06 -30.08
CA ALA A 342 18.19 24.91 -28.92
C ALA A 342 18.74 23.89 -27.91
N ALA A 343 19.24 22.74 -28.39
CA ALA A 343 19.84 21.72 -27.52
C ALA A 343 21.14 22.23 -26.86
N ALA A 344 21.93 23.07 -27.55
CA ALA A 344 23.11 23.67 -26.96
C ALA A 344 22.74 24.65 -25.82
N ALA A 345 21.76 25.52 -26.05
CA ALA A 345 21.27 26.45 -25.03
C ALA A 345 20.67 25.73 -23.81
N GLU A 346 19.99 24.61 -24.02
CA GLU A 346 19.33 23.83 -22.95
C GLU A 346 20.24 22.77 -22.32
N GLN A 347 21.51 22.64 -22.73
CA GLN A 347 22.40 21.57 -22.28
C GLN A 347 22.62 21.57 -20.76
N SER A 348 22.63 22.76 -20.15
CA SER A 348 22.79 22.93 -18.70
C SER A 348 21.45 23.08 -17.96
N SER A 349 20.33 22.97 -18.66
CA SER A 349 18.98 23.10 -18.09
C SER A 349 18.54 21.82 -17.41
N GLU A 350 18.07 21.95 -16.18
CA GLU A 350 17.42 20.85 -15.48
C GLU A 350 15.91 20.77 -15.74
N HIS A 351 15.37 21.75 -16.47
CA HIS A 351 13.95 21.79 -16.77
C HIS A 351 13.52 20.61 -17.67
N PRO A 352 12.38 19.94 -17.43
CA PRO A 352 11.93 18.79 -18.22
C PRO A 352 11.85 19.06 -19.73
N LEU A 353 11.46 20.28 -20.14
CA LEU A 353 11.41 20.68 -21.54
C LEU A 353 12.81 20.75 -22.16
N GLY A 354 13.79 21.31 -21.44
CA GLY A 354 15.18 21.38 -21.88
C GLY A 354 15.79 20.00 -22.05
N ARG A 355 15.61 19.12 -21.07
CA ARG A 355 16.04 17.71 -21.18
C ARG A 355 15.44 17.01 -22.39
N ALA A 356 14.16 17.25 -22.70
CA ALA A 356 13.49 16.67 -23.87
C ALA A 356 14.10 17.16 -25.19
N ILE A 357 14.46 18.43 -25.29
CA ILE A 357 15.12 19.01 -26.47
C ILE A 357 16.52 18.39 -26.66
N VAL A 358 17.31 18.32 -25.60
CA VAL A 358 18.65 17.73 -25.61
C VAL A 358 18.61 16.24 -25.96
N ALA A 359 17.67 15.50 -25.34
CA ALA A 359 17.49 14.07 -25.62
C ALA A 359 17.12 13.79 -27.08
N GLU A 360 16.26 14.61 -27.66
CA GLU A 360 15.86 14.47 -29.06
C GLU A 360 17.03 14.81 -30.02
N ALA A 361 17.82 15.84 -29.72
CA ALA A 361 19.01 16.14 -30.51
C ALA A 361 20.01 14.97 -30.50
N ARG A 362 20.25 14.37 -29.32
CA ARG A 362 21.11 13.17 -29.19
C ARG A 362 20.55 11.99 -29.95
N ARG A 363 19.24 11.75 -29.85
CA ARG A 363 18.56 10.64 -30.57
C ARG A 363 18.70 10.77 -32.08
N ARG A 364 18.67 12.01 -32.61
CA ARG A 364 18.88 12.27 -34.04
C ARG A 364 20.36 12.29 -34.45
N GLY A 365 21.28 12.00 -33.56
CA GLY A 365 22.72 12.03 -33.83
C GLY A 365 23.24 13.43 -34.15
N ILE A 366 22.64 14.47 -33.56
CA ILE A 366 23.07 15.85 -33.74
C ILE A 366 24.17 16.16 -32.71
N ALA A 367 25.34 16.56 -33.16
CA ALA A 367 26.41 17.03 -32.27
C ALA A 367 25.97 18.33 -31.60
N ILE A 368 25.98 18.36 -30.28
CA ILE A 368 25.59 19.53 -29.49
C ILE A 368 26.84 20.30 -29.12
N PRO A 369 27.04 21.52 -29.65
CA PRO A 369 28.20 22.34 -29.28
C PRO A 369 28.13 22.81 -27.83
N PRO A 370 29.27 23.09 -27.19
CA PRO A 370 29.28 23.63 -25.84
C PRO A 370 28.69 25.05 -25.82
N ALA A 371 27.89 25.33 -24.79
CA ALA A 371 27.35 26.66 -24.51
C ALA A 371 28.04 27.28 -23.28
N LYS A 372 28.12 28.61 -23.26
CA LYS A 372 28.64 29.40 -22.14
C LYS A 372 27.56 30.37 -21.66
N ASP A 373 27.79 30.94 -20.48
CA ASP A 373 26.92 31.97 -19.88
C ASP A 373 25.44 31.61 -19.82
N PHE A 374 25.18 30.31 -19.51
CA PHE A 374 23.82 29.81 -19.33
C PHE A 374 23.10 30.54 -18.19
N ARG A 375 21.90 31.02 -18.46
CA ARG A 375 21.00 31.59 -17.45
C ARG A 375 19.56 31.12 -17.69
N ALA A 376 18.90 30.69 -16.63
CA ALA A 376 17.47 30.38 -16.62
C ALA A 376 16.72 31.53 -15.94
N VAL A 377 15.64 32.00 -16.59
CA VAL A 377 14.75 33.03 -16.04
C VAL A 377 13.38 32.39 -15.83
N PRO A 378 12.96 32.19 -14.57
CA PRO A 378 11.68 31.52 -14.27
C PRO A 378 10.50 32.17 -15.02
N GLY A 379 9.68 31.33 -15.67
CA GLY A 379 8.51 31.73 -16.44
C GLY A 379 8.81 32.39 -17.81
N CYS A 380 10.05 32.74 -18.09
CA CYS A 380 10.46 33.35 -19.37
C CYS A 380 11.14 32.34 -20.29
N GLY A 381 12.15 31.63 -19.79
CA GLY A 381 12.92 30.70 -20.60
C GLY A 381 14.37 30.62 -20.18
N VAL A 382 15.25 30.24 -21.12
CA VAL A 382 16.69 30.16 -20.91
C VAL A 382 17.45 30.91 -22.02
N HIS A 383 18.65 31.33 -21.73
CA HIS A 383 19.58 31.86 -22.75
C HIS A 383 21.00 31.40 -22.48
N ALA A 384 21.77 31.27 -23.55
CA ALA A 384 23.16 30.89 -23.49
C ALA A 384 23.93 31.39 -24.73
N LEU A 385 25.25 31.49 -24.63
CA LEU A 385 26.15 31.81 -25.74
C LEU A 385 26.64 30.49 -26.37
N VAL A 386 26.30 30.26 -27.62
CA VAL A 386 26.68 29.06 -28.40
C VAL A 386 27.68 29.48 -29.50
N GLY A 387 28.97 29.31 -29.25
CA GLY A 387 30.02 29.97 -30.05
C GLY A 387 29.99 31.46 -29.84
N ASN A 388 29.64 32.23 -30.87
CA ASN A 388 29.46 33.70 -30.81
C ASN A 388 27.96 34.09 -30.87
N ASP A 389 27.08 33.15 -31.03
CA ASP A 389 25.64 33.35 -31.22
C ASP A 389 24.92 33.40 -29.85
N PHE A 390 24.13 34.44 -29.59
CA PHE A 390 23.29 34.51 -28.40
C PHE A 390 21.96 33.78 -28.67
N VAL A 391 21.80 32.62 -28.06
CA VAL A 391 20.61 31.76 -28.25
C VAL A 391 19.70 31.87 -27.02
N GLU A 392 18.44 32.17 -27.28
CA GLU A 392 17.38 32.22 -26.26
C GLU A 392 16.27 31.23 -26.59
N ILE A 393 15.78 30.52 -25.57
CA ILE A 393 14.61 29.69 -25.67
C ILE A 393 13.53 30.34 -24.81
N ALA A 394 12.56 30.97 -25.46
CA ALA A 394 11.55 31.77 -24.79
C ALA A 394 10.18 31.04 -24.70
N SER A 395 9.45 31.29 -23.61
CA SER A 395 8.05 30.89 -23.54
C SER A 395 7.18 31.79 -24.45
N PRO A 396 6.05 31.30 -24.99
CA PRO A 396 5.15 32.14 -25.80
C PRO A 396 4.63 33.37 -25.05
N GLN A 397 4.54 33.30 -23.72
CA GLN A 397 4.07 34.42 -22.88
C GLN A 397 5.13 35.51 -22.68
N SER A 398 6.40 35.14 -22.69
CA SER A 398 7.52 36.09 -22.55
C SER A 398 7.94 36.70 -23.86
N TYR A 399 7.60 36.09 -24.98
CA TYR A 399 7.93 36.58 -26.32
C TYR A 399 7.20 37.89 -26.65
N ARG A 400 7.92 38.91 -27.04
CA ARG A 400 7.42 40.27 -27.36
C ARG A 400 7.53 40.64 -28.84
N GLY A 401 7.95 39.70 -29.70
CA GLY A 401 8.07 39.92 -31.13
C GLY A 401 6.75 39.85 -31.90
N ALA A 402 6.84 39.83 -33.21
CA ALA A 402 5.69 39.69 -34.10
C ALA A 402 4.99 38.35 -33.90
N PRO A 403 3.65 38.26 -34.09
CA PRO A 403 2.93 36.99 -34.02
C PRO A 403 3.52 35.95 -34.97
N LEU A 404 3.76 34.75 -34.46
CA LEU A 404 4.31 33.61 -35.22
C LEU A 404 3.17 32.69 -35.64
N ALA A 405 3.01 32.48 -36.95
CA ALA A 405 1.96 31.63 -37.51
C ALA A 405 2.07 30.18 -37.05
N GLU A 406 3.29 29.72 -36.79
CA GLU A 406 3.62 28.35 -36.35
C GLU A 406 3.17 28.05 -34.92
N LEU A 407 2.97 29.09 -34.08
CA LEU A 407 2.53 28.90 -32.69
C LEU A 407 1.06 28.46 -32.61
N ALA A 408 0.18 29.03 -33.39
CA ALA A 408 -1.26 28.77 -33.28
C ALA A 408 -1.62 27.29 -33.53
N PRO A 409 -1.07 26.59 -34.55
CA PRO A 409 -1.28 25.16 -34.74
C PRO A 409 -0.76 24.32 -33.59
N LEU A 410 0.42 24.63 -33.03
CA LEU A 410 1.02 23.90 -31.92
C LEU A 410 0.18 24.04 -30.63
N LEU A 411 -0.17 25.27 -30.29
CA LEU A 411 -1.00 25.56 -29.13
C LEU A 411 -2.40 24.96 -29.28
N SER A 412 -3.00 25.01 -30.49
CA SER A 412 -4.29 24.35 -30.74
C SER A 412 -4.19 22.84 -30.74
N ALA A 413 -3.04 22.28 -31.08
CA ALA A 413 -2.72 20.88 -30.87
C ALA A 413 -2.38 20.54 -29.41
N GLY A 414 -2.42 21.50 -28.47
CA GLY A 414 -2.15 21.32 -27.04
C GLY A 414 -0.70 20.95 -26.76
N ALA A 415 0.22 21.30 -27.63
CA ALA A 415 1.63 21.19 -27.36
C ALA A 415 2.10 22.38 -26.51
N THR A 416 3.12 22.16 -25.69
CA THR A 416 3.89 23.23 -25.09
C THR A 416 4.84 23.76 -26.16
N ALA A 417 4.74 25.05 -26.47
CA ALA A 417 5.61 25.66 -27.46
C ALA A 417 6.78 26.36 -26.79
N ALA A 418 7.96 26.28 -27.42
CA ALA A 418 9.14 27.05 -27.06
C ALA A 418 9.65 27.76 -28.32
N ILE A 419 9.91 29.07 -28.21
CA ILE A 419 10.38 29.90 -29.31
C ILE A 419 11.90 30.00 -29.22
N VAL A 420 12.58 29.68 -30.30
CA VAL A 420 14.04 29.79 -30.40
C VAL A 420 14.39 31.12 -31.05
N LEU A 421 15.17 31.93 -30.34
CA LEU A 421 15.69 33.19 -30.84
C LEU A 421 17.21 33.10 -31.01
N LEU A 422 17.71 33.77 -32.03
CA LEU A 422 19.11 33.94 -32.32
C LEU A 422 19.38 35.47 -32.39
N ASP A 423 20.24 35.97 -31.52
CA ASP A 423 20.53 37.40 -31.41
C ASP A 423 19.26 38.29 -31.32
N GLY A 424 18.26 37.79 -30.56
CA GLY A 424 16.97 38.47 -30.36
C GLY A 424 15.95 38.30 -31.50
N VAL A 425 16.30 37.61 -32.59
CA VAL A 425 15.40 37.34 -33.72
C VAL A 425 14.85 35.91 -33.61
N ALA A 426 13.53 35.75 -33.67
CA ALA A 426 12.92 34.43 -33.69
C ALA A 426 13.28 33.67 -34.97
N ILE A 427 13.85 32.47 -34.82
CA ILE A 427 14.30 31.64 -35.95
C ILE A 427 13.46 30.34 -36.08
N GLY A 428 12.71 29.97 -35.05
CA GLY A 428 11.88 28.78 -35.08
C GLY A 428 11.09 28.53 -33.83
N VAL A 429 10.21 27.56 -33.92
CA VAL A 429 9.35 27.11 -32.81
C VAL A 429 9.52 25.61 -32.60
N LEU A 430 9.63 25.21 -31.35
CA LEU A 430 9.66 23.83 -30.92
C LEU A 430 8.32 23.48 -30.25
N GLY A 431 7.72 22.36 -30.66
CA GLY A 431 6.50 21.84 -30.04
C GLY A 431 6.81 20.60 -29.22
N LEU A 432 6.54 20.68 -27.91
CA LEU A 432 6.73 19.57 -26.98
C LEU A 432 5.36 19.04 -26.54
N THR A 433 5.25 17.72 -26.45
CA THR A 433 4.01 17.05 -26.02
C THR A 433 4.32 16.04 -24.94
N ASP A 434 3.48 15.97 -23.93
CA ASP A 434 3.51 14.89 -22.98
C ASP A 434 2.68 13.71 -23.51
N GLN A 435 3.26 12.52 -23.46
CA GLN A 435 2.63 11.32 -24.06
C GLN A 435 1.67 10.68 -23.07
N LEU A 436 0.48 10.32 -23.59
CA LEU A 436 -0.46 9.49 -22.87
C LEU A 436 0.22 8.15 -22.52
N ARG A 437 -0.05 7.64 -21.32
CA ARG A 437 0.44 6.30 -20.92
C ARG A 437 -0.12 5.23 -21.86
N PRO A 438 0.65 4.19 -22.17
CA PRO A 438 0.18 3.10 -23.04
C PRO A 438 -1.09 2.42 -22.52
N ASP A 439 -1.23 2.32 -21.19
CA ASP A 439 -2.34 1.66 -20.50
C ASP A 439 -3.47 2.62 -20.11
N ALA A 440 -3.40 3.91 -20.47
CA ALA A 440 -4.36 4.93 -20.01
C ALA A 440 -5.79 4.64 -20.48
N VAL A 441 -5.97 4.28 -21.76
CA VAL A 441 -7.30 4.02 -22.34
C VAL A 441 -7.97 2.84 -21.65
N GLU A 442 -7.25 1.73 -21.50
CA GLU A 442 -7.75 0.52 -20.85
C GLU A 442 -8.04 0.78 -19.36
N SER A 443 -7.15 1.51 -18.69
CA SER A 443 -7.30 1.84 -17.27
C SER A 443 -8.50 2.76 -16.99
N VAL A 444 -8.72 3.76 -17.84
CA VAL A 444 -9.89 4.66 -17.75
C VAL A 444 -11.19 3.89 -17.98
N ALA A 445 -11.23 3.04 -19.00
CA ALA A 445 -12.40 2.18 -19.26
C ALA A 445 -12.68 1.24 -18.07
N ALA A 446 -11.63 0.64 -17.50
CA ALA A 446 -11.72 -0.21 -16.34
C ALA A 446 -12.23 0.54 -15.09
N MET A 447 -11.76 1.77 -14.84
CA MET A 447 -12.27 2.61 -13.76
C MET A 447 -13.74 2.96 -13.97
N ALA A 448 -14.15 3.32 -15.21
CA ALA A 448 -15.53 3.61 -15.54
C ALA A 448 -16.46 2.40 -15.31
N ALA A 449 -15.99 1.19 -15.62
CA ALA A 449 -16.75 -0.04 -15.38
C ALA A 449 -16.89 -0.37 -13.88
N LEU A 450 -15.89 -0.02 -13.08
CA LEU A 450 -15.89 -0.27 -11.63
C LEU A 450 -16.64 0.79 -10.82
N THR A 451 -16.83 2.00 -11.31
CA THR A 451 -17.38 3.11 -10.53
C THR A 451 -18.80 3.47 -10.96
N ALA A 452 -19.57 4.12 -10.05
CA ALA A 452 -20.95 4.51 -10.32
C ALA A 452 -21.06 5.70 -11.29
N ALA A 453 -19.98 6.49 -11.39
CA ALA A 453 -19.87 7.62 -12.30
C ALA A 453 -18.58 7.51 -13.13
N PRO A 454 -18.58 8.00 -14.38
CA PRO A 454 -17.38 7.99 -15.22
C PRO A 454 -16.25 8.81 -14.60
N PRO A 455 -14.97 8.46 -14.89
CA PRO A 455 -13.83 9.22 -14.40
C PRO A 455 -13.85 10.68 -14.87
N VAL A 456 -13.36 11.59 -14.04
CA VAL A 456 -13.24 13.01 -14.33
C VAL A 456 -11.77 13.42 -14.43
N LEU A 457 -11.43 14.22 -15.44
CA LEU A 457 -10.09 14.82 -15.60
C LEU A 457 -10.05 16.18 -14.91
N LEU A 458 -9.10 16.35 -13.98
CA LEU A 458 -8.80 17.63 -13.32
C LEU A 458 -7.42 18.10 -13.77
N THR A 459 -7.31 19.29 -14.37
CA THR A 459 -6.02 19.79 -14.85
C THR A 459 -5.92 21.30 -14.81
N GLY A 460 -4.71 21.82 -14.54
CA GLY A 460 -4.38 23.23 -14.71
C GLY A 460 -4.16 23.67 -16.15
N ASP A 461 -4.07 22.73 -17.09
CA ASP A 461 -3.85 23.04 -18.50
C ASP A 461 -5.06 23.75 -19.15
N ASN A 462 -4.78 24.40 -20.28
CA ASN A 462 -5.84 25.01 -21.08
C ASN A 462 -6.86 23.97 -21.59
N GLY A 463 -8.10 24.42 -21.78
CA GLY A 463 -9.21 23.53 -22.14
C GLY A 463 -8.98 22.69 -23.41
N ARG A 464 -8.30 23.22 -24.44
CA ARG A 464 -8.06 22.50 -25.71
C ARG A 464 -7.10 21.33 -25.52
N ALA A 465 -6.02 21.55 -24.78
CA ALA A 465 -5.05 20.51 -24.45
C ALA A 465 -5.69 19.41 -23.59
N ALA A 466 -6.46 19.80 -22.57
CA ALA A 466 -7.17 18.92 -21.67
C ALA A 466 -8.18 18.04 -22.43
N TRP A 467 -9.03 18.64 -23.26
CA TRP A 467 -10.03 17.91 -24.05
C TRP A 467 -9.42 16.91 -25.05
N ARG A 468 -8.25 17.23 -25.63
CA ARG A 468 -7.56 16.28 -26.51
C ARG A 468 -7.08 15.05 -25.76
N VAL A 469 -6.42 15.24 -24.61
CA VAL A 469 -5.94 14.14 -23.77
C VAL A 469 -7.13 13.31 -23.29
N ALA A 470 -8.19 13.97 -22.82
CA ALA A 470 -9.41 13.31 -22.34
C ALA A 470 -10.07 12.44 -23.42
N ARG A 471 -10.25 12.96 -24.65
CA ARG A 471 -10.81 12.19 -25.77
C ARG A 471 -9.96 10.97 -26.12
N ASN A 472 -8.64 11.13 -26.13
CA ASN A 472 -7.74 10.03 -26.42
C ASN A 472 -7.74 8.97 -25.31
N ALA A 473 -8.03 9.35 -24.07
CA ALA A 473 -8.14 8.46 -22.91
C ALA A 473 -9.58 7.92 -22.70
N GLY A 474 -10.59 8.43 -23.44
CA GLY A 474 -11.99 8.02 -23.26
C GLY A 474 -12.71 8.72 -22.10
N ILE A 475 -12.22 9.87 -21.63
CA ILE A 475 -12.84 10.67 -20.55
C ILE A 475 -13.79 11.71 -21.14
N THR A 476 -14.99 11.83 -20.58
CA THR A 476 -16.04 12.74 -21.03
C THR A 476 -16.26 13.95 -20.13
N ASP A 477 -15.90 13.89 -18.83
CA ASP A 477 -15.97 15.02 -17.90
C ASP A 477 -14.56 15.62 -17.73
N VAL A 478 -14.39 16.88 -18.15
CA VAL A 478 -13.11 17.60 -18.14
C VAL A 478 -13.24 18.90 -17.41
N ARG A 479 -12.45 19.09 -16.38
CA ARG A 479 -12.32 20.33 -15.61
C ARG A 479 -10.91 20.88 -15.84
N ALA A 480 -10.81 21.85 -16.76
CA ALA A 480 -9.56 22.42 -17.21
C ALA A 480 -9.31 23.83 -16.64
N ALA A 481 -8.08 24.31 -16.78
CA ALA A 481 -7.61 25.62 -16.29
C ALA A 481 -7.84 25.82 -14.78
N LEU A 482 -7.72 24.77 -13.99
CA LEU A 482 -7.92 24.80 -12.54
C LEU A 482 -6.66 25.21 -11.81
N LEU A 483 -6.78 26.17 -10.91
CA LEU A 483 -5.77 26.43 -9.88
C LEU A 483 -5.83 25.32 -8.80
N PRO A 484 -4.77 25.13 -8.00
CA PRO A 484 -4.75 24.11 -6.95
C PRO A 484 -5.96 24.17 -6.00
N GLU A 485 -6.36 25.39 -5.58
CA GLU A 485 -7.51 25.62 -4.70
C GLU A 485 -8.84 25.23 -5.38
N GLN A 486 -8.94 25.48 -6.69
CA GLN A 486 -10.13 25.10 -7.47
C GLN A 486 -10.24 23.59 -7.65
N LYS A 487 -9.12 22.87 -7.74
CA LYS A 487 -9.12 21.39 -7.72
C LYS A 487 -9.73 20.87 -6.40
N VAL A 488 -9.36 21.48 -5.26
CA VAL A 488 -9.94 21.18 -3.94
C VAL A 488 -11.45 21.39 -3.94
N GLU A 489 -11.90 22.53 -4.50
CA GLU A 489 -13.32 22.86 -4.56
C GLU A 489 -14.10 21.85 -5.41
N VAL A 490 -13.58 21.47 -6.58
CA VAL A 490 -14.20 20.43 -7.43
C VAL A 490 -14.33 19.10 -6.69
N VAL A 491 -13.28 18.65 -5.99
CA VAL A 491 -13.31 17.42 -5.19
C VAL A 491 -14.38 17.50 -4.11
N ARG A 492 -14.46 18.62 -3.37
CA ARG A 492 -15.47 18.84 -2.34
C ARG A 492 -16.88 18.87 -2.90
N ASN A 493 -17.08 19.51 -4.04
CA ASN A 493 -18.39 19.57 -4.70
C ASN A 493 -18.87 18.19 -5.17
N LEU A 494 -17.98 17.36 -5.72
CA LEU A 494 -18.29 15.96 -6.06
C LEU A 494 -18.69 15.18 -4.80
N GLN A 495 -17.97 15.37 -3.69
CA GLN A 495 -18.29 14.70 -2.42
C GLN A 495 -19.60 15.22 -1.80
N ALA A 496 -19.87 16.50 -1.88
CA ALA A 496 -21.15 17.09 -1.46
C ALA A 496 -22.33 16.56 -2.30
N GLY A 497 -22.10 16.21 -3.56
CA GLY A 497 -23.04 15.50 -4.43
C GLY A 497 -23.22 14.01 -4.09
N GLY A 498 -22.61 13.51 -3.02
CA GLY A 498 -22.75 12.11 -2.55
C GLY A 498 -21.72 11.14 -3.12
N HIS A 499 -20.79 11.60 -3.96
CA HIS A 499 -19.74 10.74 -4.51
C HIS A 499 -18.63 10.45 -3.51
N GLN A 500 -18.10 9.24 -3.54
CA GLN A 500 -16.88 8.85 -2.84
C GLN A 500 -15.71 9.01 -3.82
N VAL A 501 -15.00 10.14 -3.73
CA VAL A 501 -13.97 10.51 -4.69
C VAL A 501 -12.64 9.82 -4.36
N LEU A 502 -12.09 9.09 -5.32
CA LEU A 502 -10.69 8.71 -5.36
C LEU A 502 -9.95 9.69 -6.27
N LEU A 503 -9.00 10.46 -5.72
CA LEU A 503 -8.11 11.29 -6.53
C LEU A 503 -6.81 10.54 -6.83
N VAL A 504 -6.42 10.53 -8.10
CA VAL A 504 -5.15 9.99 -8.58
C VAL A 504 -4.35 11.13 -9.21
N GLY A 505 -3.15 11.36 -8.69
CA GLY A 505 -2.27 12.46 -9.12
C GLY A 505 -0.79 12.11 -8.95
N ASP A 506 0.11 13.03 -9.29
CA ASP A 506 1.56 12.89 -9.06
C ASP A 506 1.98 13.31 -7.63
N GLY A 507 1.08 13.95 -6.90
CA GLY A 507 1.24 14.34 -5.49
C GLY A 507 2.00 15.63 -5.23
N VAL A 508 2.62 16.25 -6.22
CA VAL A 508 3.40 17.48 -6.00
C VAL A 508 2.48 18.70 -6.02
N ASN A 509 1.71 18.86 -7.10
CA ASN A 509 0.80 19.98 -7.26
C ASN A 509 -0.62 19.71 -6.73
N ASP A 510 -0.95 18.43 -6.57
CA ASP A 510 -2.29 17.96 -6.20
C ASP A 510 -2.45 17.67 -4.71
N ALA A 511 -1.39 17.82 -3.90
CA ALA A 511 -1.39 17.52 -2.47
C ALA A 511 -2.60 18.10 -1.71
N PRO A 512 -3.01 19.37 -1.90
CA PRO A 512 -4.19 19.91 -1.24
C PRO A 512 -5.49 19.22 -1.66
N ALA A 513 -5.63 18.89 -2.96
CA ALA A 513 -6.80 18.20 -3.48
C ALA A 513 -6.83 16.73 -3.05
N MET A 514 -5.66 16.07 -2.97
CA MET A 514 -5.51 14.72 -2.44
C MET A 514 -5.93 14.63 -0.97
N ALA A 515 -5.51 15.58 -0.15
CA ALA A 515 -5.92 15.67 1.26
C ALA A 515 -7.43 15.89 1.44
N ALA A 516 -8.09 16.54 0.47
CA ALA A 516 -9.52 16.79 0.50
C ALA A 516 -10.36 15.60 -0.01
N ALA A 517 -9.77 14.70 -0.78
CA ALA A 517 -10.45 13.54 -1.34
C ALA A 517 -10.79 12.48 -0.27
N ARG A 518 -11.78 11.63 -0.56
CA ARG A 518 -12.12 10.48 0.30
C ARG A 518 -10.99 9.46 0.40
N ALA A 519 -10.32 9.23 -0.72
CA ALA A 519 -9.08 8.47 -0.84
C ALA A 519 -8.20 9.13 -1.90
N ALA A 520 -6.88 9.03 -1.74
CA ALA A 520 -5.93 9.57 -2.69
C ALA A 520 -4.82 8.55 -2.97
N VAL A 521 -4.49 8.37 -4.25
CA VAL A 521 -3.40 7.50 -4.69
C VAL A 521 -2.44 8.31 -5.57
N ALA A 522 -1.18 8.30 -5.20
CA ALA A 522 -0.14 8.96 -5.98
C ALA A 522 0.51 7.99 -6.98
N MET A 523 0.81 8.51 -8.17
CA MET A 523 1.55 7.81 -9.21
C MET A 523 3.05 8.10 -9.06
N GLY A 524 3.87 7.01 -8.95
CA GLY A 524 5.31 7.12 -8.80
C GLY A 524 5.78 7.47 -7.38
N ALA A 525 6.96 6.99 -6.99
CA ALA A 525 7.52 7.15 -5.64
C ALA A 525 8.36 8.43 -5.47
N GLY A 526 8.26 9.40 -6.41
CA GLY A 526 9.31 10.40 -6.64
C GLY A 526 9.40 11.58 -5.68
N ALA A 527 8.41 11.89 -4.85
CA ALA A 527 8.45 13.05 -3.96
C ALA A 527 8.05 12.71 -2.52
N ASP A 528 8.83 13.22 -1.55
CA ASP A 528 8.56 13.04 -0.13
C ASP A 528 7.19 13.56 0.31
N LEU A 529 6.76 14.68 -0.28
CA LEU A 529 5.46 15.28 -0.03
C LEU A 529 4.31 14.35 -0.50
N THR A 530 4.51 13.66 -1.59
CA THR A 530 3.55 12.70 -2.16
C THR A 530 3.31 11.54 -1.20
N LEU A 531 4.38 11.00 -0.62
CA LEU A 531 4.30 9.93 0.37
C LEU A 531 3.58 10.36 1.65
N GLN A 532 3.64 11.63 2.04
CA GLN A 532 2.95 12.14 3.23
C GLN A 532 1.46 12.39 3.00
N THR A 533 1.08 12.89 1.84
CA THR A 533 -0.29 13.35 1.55
C THR A 533 -1.20 12.28 0.94
N ALA A 534 -0.67 11.34 0.18
CA ALA A 534 -1.46 10.27 -0.43
C ALA A 534 -1.79 9.16 0.57
N ASP A 535 -2.97 8.57 0.46
CA ASP A 535 -3.40 7.37 1.19
C ASP A 535 -2.76 6.08 0.64
N GLY A 536 -2.41 6.09 -0.64
CA GLY A 536 -1.68 5.02 -1.31
C GLY A 536 -0.72 5.57 -2.36
N VAL A 537 0.30 4.77 -2.72
CA VAL A 537 1.31 5.15 -3.71
C VAL A 537 1.57 3.97 -4.63
N THR A 538 1.54 4.21 -5.95
CA THR A 538 2.00 3.23 -6.92
C THR A 538 3.51 3.41 -7.10
N ILE A 539 4.29 2.37 -6.80
CA ILE A 539 5.73 2.38 -7.05
C ILE A 539 5.98 2.16 -8.55
N ARG A 540 5.16 1.31 -9.16
CA ARG A 540 5.15 1.10 -10.60
C ARG A 540 4.41 2.25 -11.26
N ASP A 541 5.02 2.80 -12.30
CA ASP A 541 4.44 3.87 -13.09
C ASP A 541 3.38 3.35 -14.09
N GLU A 542 2.43 2.53 -13.59
CA GLU A 542 1.41 1.81 -14.35
C GLU A 542 0.01 2.18 -13.86
N LEU A 543 -0.78 2.83 -14.71
CA LEU A 543 -2.11 3.33 -14.36
C LEU A 543 -3.12 2.19 -14.12
N HIS A 544 -2.95 1.03 -14.75
CA HIS A 544 -3.84 -0.13 -14.60
C HIS A 544 -3.84 -0.72 -13.18
N THR A 545 -2.88 -0.35 -12.33
CA THR A 545 -2.87 -0.73 -10.92
C THR A 545 -4.02 -0.09 -10.15
N ILE A 546 -4.48 1.09 -10.56
CA ILE A 546 -5.58 1.83 -9.88
C ILE A 546 -6.90 1.05 -9.93
N PRO A 547 -7.46 0.67 -11.10
CA PRO A 547 -8.66 -0.15 -11.11
C PRO A 547 -8.45 -1.49 -10.40
N THR A 548 -7.24 -2.08 -10.46
CA THR A 548 -6.94 -3.34 -9.79
C THR A 548 -7.01 -3.22 -8.27
N ILE A 549 -6.47 -2.16 -7.64
CA ILE A 549 -6.57 -1.98 -6.18
C ILE A 549 -8.01 -1.68 -5.73
N ILE A 550 -8.81 -0.97 -6.53
CA ILE A 550 -10.23 -0.79 -6.25
C ILE A 550 -10.94 -2.16 -6.24
N GLY A 551 -10.67 -2.99 -7.25
CA GLY A 551 -11.19 -4.34 -7.34
C GLY A 551 -10.77 -5.22 -6.16
N LEU A 552 -9.50 -5.19 -5.76
CA LEU A 552 -8.97 -5.93 -4.62
C LEU A 552 -9.59 -5.46 -3.30
N ALA A 553 -9.75 -4.16 -3.11
CA ALA A 553 -10.39 -3.58 -1.94
C ALA A 553 -11.85 -4.02 -1.81
N ARG A 554 -12.59 -4.09 -2.91
CA ARG A 554 -13.96 -4.63 -2.96
C ARG A 554 -14.02 -6.11 -2.65
N GLN A 555 -13.05 -6.90 -3.14
CA GLN A 555 -12.93 -8.30 -2.76
C GLN A 555 -12.68 -8.45 -1.26
N ALA A 556 -11.79 -7.63 -0.68
CA ALA A 556 -11.51 -7.65 0.76
C ALA A 556 -12.79 -7.35 1.56
N ARG A 557 -13.54 -6.31 1.21
CA ARG A 557 -14.83 -5.98 1.86
C ARG A 557 -15.84 -7.13 1.73
N ARG A 558 -15.93 -7.75 0.56
CA ARG A 558 -16.82 -8.92 0.36
C ARG A 558 -16.43 -10.10 1.26
N VAL A 559 -15.12 -10.36 1.38
CA VAL A 559 -14.63 -11.42 2.28
C VAL A 559 -14.94 -11.10 3.73
N VAL A 560 -14.74 -9.85 4.18
CA VAL A 560 -15.14 -9.38 5.52
C VAL A 560 -16.63 -9.64 5.76
N THR A 561 -17.51 -9.23 4.85
CA THR A 561 -18.96 -9.44 4.98
C THR A 561 -19.33 -10.91 5.05
N VAL A 562 -18.73 -11.76 4.20
CA VAL A 562 -18.96 -13.21 4.21
C VAL A 562 -18.46 -13.83 5.51
N ASN A 563 -17.29 -13.43 5.98
CA ASN A 563 -16.71 -13.91 7.24
C ASN A 563 -17.60 -13.54 8.43
N LEU A 564 -18.10 -12.31 8.49
CA LEU A 564 -19.03 -11.87 9.54
C LEU A 564 -20.33 -12.68 9.51
N ALA A 565 -20.86 -12.97 8.31
CA ALA A 565 -22.06 -13.80 8.18
C ALA A 565 -21.80 -15.24 8.65
N ILE A 566 -20.65 -15.83 8.30
CA ILE A 566 -20.24 -17.17 8.79
C ILE A 566 -20.15 -17.15 10.31
N ALA A 567 -19.39 -16.23 10.90
CA ALA A 567 -19.21 -16.14 12.34
C ALA A 567 -20.56 -15.98 13.07
N ALA A 568 -21.40 -15.04 12.62
CA ALA A 568 -22.72 -14.80 13.19
C ALA A 568 -23.62 -16.05 13.11
N THR A 569 -23.59 -16.77 12.00
CA THR A 569 -24.39 -18.00 11.81
C THR A 569 -23.93 -19.09 12.78
N PHE A 570 -22.62 -19.35 12.87
CA PHE A 570 -22.11 -20.37 13.80
C PHE A 570 -22.45 -20.01 15.25
N ILE A 571 -22.21 -18.76 15.67
CA ILE A 571 -22.54 -18.29 17.02
C ILE A 571 -24.04 -18.48 17.29
N ALA A 572 -24.90 -18.00 16.37
CA ALA A 572 -26.35 -18.12 16.56
C ALA A 572 -26.82 -19.59 16.68
N VAL A 573 -26.36 -20.46 15.78
CA VAL A 573 -26.74 -21.86 15.78
C VAL A 573 -26.29 -22.57 17.07
N LEU A 574 -25.02 -22.36 17.46
CA LEU A 574 -24.48 -23.04 18.65
C LEU A 574 -25.10 -22.50 19.94
N VAL A 575 -25.32 -21.19 20.05
CA VAL A 575 -25.98 -20.56 21.20
C VAL A 575 -27.41 -21.01 21.31
N LEU A 576 -28.19 -21.05 20.22
CA LEU A 576 -29.56 -21.53 20.23
C LEU A 576 -29.62 -23.02 20.61
N TRP A 577 -28.70 -23.84 20.09
CA TRP A 577 -28.60 -25.23 20.46
C TRP A 577 -28.30 -25.43 21.95
N ASP A 578 -27.37 -24.62 22.51
CA ASP A 578 -27.06 -24.69 23.94
C ASP A 578 -28.24 -24.22 24.81
N LEU A 579 -28.95 -23.15 24.42
CA LEU A 579 -30.05 -22.59 25.20
C LEU A 579 -31.33 -23.46 25.17
N PHE A 580 -31.66 -24.03 24.02
CA PHE A 580 -32.91 -24.80 23.85
C PHE A 580 -32.72 -26.32 23.86
N GLY A 581 -31.48 -26.79 23.82
CA GLY A 581 -31.10 -28.18 23.86
C GLY A 581 -30.02 -28.47 24.89
N GLN A 582 -29.24 -29.51 24.63
CA GLN A 582 -28.03 -29.86 25.37
C GLN A 582 -26.90 -30.00 24.37
N LEU A 583 -26.12 -28.91 24.19
CA LEU A 583 -24.95 -28.94 23.32
C LEU A 583 -23.80 -29.63 24.07
N PRO A 584 -23.30 -30.78 23.59
CA PRO A 584 -22.11 -31.39 24.17
C PRO A 584 -20.91 -30.46 24.04
N LEU A 585 -20.17 -30.22 25.12
CA LEU A 585 -19.02 -29.36 25.17
C LEU A 585 -18.03 -29.58 24.00
N PRO A 586 -17.64 -30.82 23.64
CA PRO A 586 -16.72 -31.04 22.52
C PRO A 586 -17.29 -30.57 21.16
N LEU A 587 -18.60 -30.69 20.93
CA LEU A 587 -19.22 -30.18 19.70
C LEU A 587 -19.30 -28.66 19.67
N GLY A 588 -19.59 -28.03 20.81
CA GLY A 588 -19.52 -26.57 20.96
C GLY A 588 -18.14 -26.02 20.61
N VAL A 589 -17.11 -26.70 21.13
CA VAL A 589 -15.70 -26.38 20.83
C VAL A 589 -15.37 -26.51 19.36
N VAL A 590 -15.63 -27.67 18.76
CA VAL A 590 -15.33 -27.92 17.34
C VAL A 590 -16.08 -26.94 16.45
N GLY A 591 -17.32 -26.59 16.79
CA GLY A 591 -18.10 -25.60 16.06
C GLY A 591 -17.49 -24.20 16.17
N HIS A 592 -17.12 -23.78 17.38
CA HIS A 592 -16.50 -22.45 17.62
C HIS A 592 -15.14 -22.35 16.94
N GLU A 593 -14.19 -23.26 17.25
CA GLU A 593 -12.85 -23.24 16.67
C GLU A 593 -12.86 -23.46 15.16
N GLY A 594 -13.74 -24.37 14.68
CA GLY A 594 -13.93 -24.59 13.25
C GLY A 594 -14.36 -23.33 12.51
N SER A 595 -15.26 -22.53 13.08
CA SER A 595 -15.67 -21.25 12.51
C SER A 595 -14.54 -20.23 12.47
N THR A 596 -13.75 -20.16 13.53
CA THR A 596 -12.60 -19.26 13.68
C THR A 596 -11.52 -19.58 12.63
N VAL A 597 -11.15 -20.86 12.49
CA VAL A 597 -10.19 -21.32 11.47
C VAL A 597 -10.71 -21.05 10.06
N LEU A 598 -11.97 -21.34 9.79
CA LEU A 598 -12.60 -21.14 8.48
C LEU A 598 -12.56 -19.66 8.07
N VAL A 599 -12.89 -18.75 8.97
CA VAL A 599 -12.89 -17.30 8.76
C VAL A 599 -11.46 -16.80 8.51
N ALA A 600 -10.50 -17.24 9.32
CA ALA A 600 -9.10 -16.87 9.16
C ALA A 600 -8.52 -17.31 7.79
N LEU A 601 -8.73 -18.58 7.42
CA LEU A 601 -8.28 -19.14 6.14
C LEU A 601 -8.95 -18.42 4.95
N ASN A 602 -10.24 -18.10 5.05
CA ASN A 602 -10.95 -17.35 4.02
C ASN A 602 -10.37 -15.93 3.85
N GLY A 603 -9.96 -15.29 4.95
CA GLY A 603 -9.27 -13.99 4.91
C GLY A 603 -7.90 -14.08 4.24
N MET A 604 -7.10 -15.07 4.62
CA MET A 604 -5.73 -15.26 4.11
C MET A 604 -5.68 -15.62 2.61
N ARG A 605 -6.75 -16.13 2.00
CA ARG A 605 -6.78 -16.39 0.55
C ARG A 605 -6.50 -15.15 -0.30
N LEU A 606 -6.77 -13.94 0.23
CA LEU A 606 -6.47 -12.68 -0.44
C LEU A 606 -4.97 -12.40 -0.58
N LEU A 607 -4.10 -13.09 0.14
CA LEU A 607 -2.65 -13.05 -0.05
C LEU A 607 -2.18 -13.65 -1.38
N THR A 608 -3.03 -14.41 -2.08
CA THR A 608 -2.62 -15.13 -3.28
C THR A 608 -2.59 -14.23 -4.52
N ASN A 609 -1.65 -14.50 -5.44
CA ASN A 609 -1.60 -13.85 -6.75
C ASN A 609 -2.90 -14.07 -7.58
N ARG A 610 -3.67 -15.13 -7.25
CA ARG A 610 -4.96 -15.38 -7.89
C ARG A 610 -5.96 -14.27 -7.58
N SER A 611 -5.98 -13.76 -6.35
CA SER A 611 -6.86 -12.65 -5.95
C SER A 611 -6.51 -11.36 -6.68
N TRP A 612 -5.21 -11.06 -6.86
CA TRP A 612 -4.76 -9.93 -7.67
C TRP A 612 -5.22 -10.05 -9.12
N ARG A 613 -4.96 -11.21 -9.75
CA ARG A 613 -5.38 -11.46 -11.13
C ARG A 613 -6.91 -11.39 -11.30
N ALA A 614 -7.66 -11.91 -10.34
CA ALA A 614 -9.12 -11.82 -10.34
C ALA A 614 -9.61 -10.37 -10.21
N ALA A 615 -8.94 -9.53 -9.41
CA ALA A 615 -9.22 -8.10 -9.32
C ALA A 615 -8.91 -7.38 -10.65
N ALA A 616 -7.77 -7.68 -11.26
CA ALA A 616 -7.39 -7.14 -12.57
C ALA A 616 -8.34 -7.58 -13.70
N SER A 617 -8.81 -8.84 -13.69
CA SER A 617 -9.76 -9.32 -14.69
C SER A 617 -11.19 -8.78 -14.51
N ALA A 618 -11.61 -8.51 -13.29
CA ALA A 618 -12.89 -7.86 -13.00
C ALA A 618 -12.90 -6.37 -13.37
N ALA A 619 -11.71 -5.79 -13.51
CA ALA A 619 -11.51 -4.41 -13.95
C ALA A 619 -11.42 -4.28 -15.50
N ARG A 620 -11.29 -5.36 -16.23
CA ARG A 620 -11.33 -5.40 -17.72
C ARG A 620 -12.75 -5.62 -18.22
#